data_33689048c54a2b4db9aa618496ef8736
#
_entry.id   33689048c54a2b4db9aa618496ef8736
#
_cell.length_a   1.000
_cell.length_b   1.000
_cell.length_c   1.000
_cell.angle_alpha   90.00
_cell.angle_beta   90.00
_cell.angle_gamma   90.00
#
_symmetry.space_group_name_H-M   'P 1'
#
loop_
_entity.id
_entity.type
_entity.pdbx_description
1 polymer ?
#
loop_
_entity_poly.entity_id
_entity_poly.type
_entity_poly.pdbx_seq_one_letter_code
_entity_poly.pdbx_strand_id
1 'polypeptide(L)'
;AERTQSQPIRSPSKTGLKRVSYKWYFMDQFKYAERATDWRGNNNIAESIFEQMKKEPHPIPHSIVMSAGTGGTSATLGRFIRYQGHETQLIVVDPENSAFYDGYTQKNPYLTIEASSRIEGIGRPQVEKSFQPDVIDRMMQVPDLGSVATIHWLERLIGRKAGASTGTNLWGVLQLAEQLMKRKQNASIVTLLCDSGTRYLDTYYNPDWVAKTRGDIKPHADQLNRWC
;
A
#
# COMPACT_ATOMS: atom_id res chain seq x y z
N ALA A 1 18.81 10.85 -19.78
CA ALA A 1 20.25 11.06 -19.45
C ALA A 1 20.56 10.17 -18.24
N GLU A 2 21.28 9.09 -18.48
CA GLU A 2 21.77 8.20 -17.43
C GLU A 2 22.81 8.94 -16.59
N ARG A 3 22.49 9.20 -15.32
CA ARG A 3 23.51 9.68 -14.37
C ARG A 3 24.16 8.48 -13.70
N THR A 4 25.24 8.01 -14.29
CA THR A 4 26.22 7.17 -13.60
C THR A 4 27.07 8.09 -12.72
N GLN A 5 26.73 8.23 -11.44
CA GLN A 5 27.63 8.92 -10.50
C GLN A 5 28.52 7.89 -9.81
N SER A 6 29.75 7.81 -10.27
CA SER A 6 30.86 7.20 -9.55
C SER A 6 31.56 8.27 -8.71
N GLN A 7 31.27 8.32 -7.41
CA GLN A 7 32.12 9.07 -6.47
C GLN A 7 32.94 8.11 -5.60
N PRO A 8 34.24 8.24 -5.53
CA PRO A 8 35.09 7.45 -4.64
C PRO A 8 35.02 8.02 -3.21
N ILE A 9 34.61 7.20 -2.25
CA ILE A 9 34.76 7.51 -0.83
C ILE A 9 36.25 7.34 -0.49
N ARG A 10 36.92 8.41 -0.13
CA ARG A 10 38.29 8.39 0.41
C ARG A 10 38.24 8.10 1.91
N SER A 11 38.66 6.92 2.33
CA SER A 11 39.07 6.67 3.71
C SER A 11 40.62 6.61 3.77
N PRO A 12 41.28 7.18 4.77
CA PRO A 12 42.74 7.07 4.93
C PRO A 12 43.07 5.73 5.57
N SER A 13 43.70 4.81 4.86
CA SER A 13 44.29 3.64 5.49
C SER A 13 45.77 3.56 5.17
N LYS A 14 46.57 3.54 6.24
CA LYS A 14 48.02 3.26 6.25
C LYS A 14 48.27 1.74 6.38
N THR A 15 47.56 0.89 5.70
CA THR A 15 47.85 -0.56 5.68
C THR A 15 47.51 -1.07 4.30
N GLY A 16 48.41 -1.83 3.69
CA GLY A 16 48.40 -2.29 2.30
C GLY A 16 47.24 -3.22 1.89
N LEU A 17 46.04 -2.89 2.22
CA LEU A 17 44.82 -3.57 1.78
C LEU A 17 44.52 -3.15 0.33
N LYS A 18 44.35 -4.14 -0.55
CA LYS A 18 43.93 -3.93 -1.94
C LYS A 18 42.61 -3.10 -1.94
N ARG A 19 42.64 -1.98 -2.68
CA ARG A 19 41.43 -1.17 -2.90
C ARG A 19 40.37 -2.02 -3.59
N VAL A 20 39.29 -2.34 -2.89
CA VAL A 20 38.10 -2.90 -3.49
C VAL A 20 37.29 -1.73 -4.06
N SER A 21 37.17 -1.64 -5.38
CA SER A 21 36.27 -0.65 -5.99
C SER A 21 34.86 -1.24 -6.02
N TYR A 22 33.96 -0.60 -5.29
CA TYR A 22 32.54 -0.95 -5.35
C TYR A 22 31.87 -0.15 -6.48
N LYS A 23 31.14 -0.82 -7.35
CA LYS A 23 30.20 -0.17 -8.28
C LYS A 23 28.87 -0.04 -7.58
N TRP A 24 28.39 1.17 -7.43
CA TRP A 24 27.05 1.45 -6.92
C TRP A 24 26.06 1.42 -8.09
N TYR A 25 24.91 0.79 -7.86
CA TYR A 25 23.80 0.81 -8.78
C TYR A 25 22.56 1.37 -8.08
N PHE A 26 21.99 2.43 -8.62
CA PHE A 26 20.77 3.01 -8.11
C PHE A 26 19.56 2.28 -8.72
N MET A 27 18.81 1.55 -7.91
CA MET A 27 17.71 0.71 -8.36
C MET A 27 16.49 1.48 -8.83
N ASP A 28 16.34 2.76 -8.43
CA ASP A 28 15.23 3.65 -8.80
C ASP A 28 13.85 2.98 -8.68
N GLN A 29 13.49 2.59 -7.45
CA GLN A 29 12.25 1.84 -7.20
C GLN A 29 10.98 2.61 -7.62
N PHE A 30 10.99 3.93 -7.60
CA PHE A 30 9.85 4.75 -8.02
C PHE A 30 9.60 4.70 -9.52
N LYS A 31 10.61 4.29 -10.28
CA LYS A 31 10.52 4.13 -11.72
C LYS A 31 10.34 2.68 -12.16
N TYR A 32 10.90 1.72 -11.40
CA TYR A 32 11.05 0.34 -11.84
C TYR A 32 10.45 -0.71 -10.90
N ALA A 33 9.80 -0.33 -9.79
CA ALA A 33 9.25 -1.32 -8.85
C ALA A 33 8.25 -2.27 -9.51
N GLU A 34 7.52 -1.83 -10.53
CA GLU A 34 6.57 -2.65 -11.28
C GLU A 34 7.20 -3.81 -12.08
N ARG A 35 8.53 -3.78 -12.24
CA ARG A 35 9.31 -4.81 -12.96
C ARG A 35 10.11 -5.71 -12.03
N ALA A 36 10.12 -5.42 -10.73
CA ALA A 36 10.96 -6.11 -9.77
C ALA A 36 10.51 -7.56 -9.50
N THR A 37 9.27 -7.89 -9.79
CA THR A 37 8.66 -9.19 -9.52
C THR A 37 8.21 -9.86 -10.81
N ASP A 38 8.52 -11.16 -10.95
CA ASP A 38 7.90 -11.97 -11.98
C ASP A 38 6.46 -12.33 -11.55
N TRP A 39 5.52 -11.57 -12.08
CA TRP A 39 4.11 -11.69 -11.77
C TRP A 39 3.41 -12.88 -12.44
N ARG A 40 4.07 -13.57 -13.36
CA ARG A 40 3.51 -14.75 -14.05
C ARG A 40 3.49 -15.99 -13.18
N GLY A 41 4.35 -16.04 -12.22
CA GLY A 41 4.55 -17.15 -11.31
C GLY A 41 5.83 -16.95 -10.51
N ASN A 42 6.42 -18.01 -10.00
CA ASN A 42 7.69 -17.97 -9.31
C ASN A 42 7.64 -17.31 -7.92
N ASN A 43 6.68 -17.76 -7.11
CA ASN A 43 6.61 -17.42 -5.69
C ASN A 43 6.43 -15.91 -5.40
N ASN A 44 5.61 -15.24 -6.16
CA ASN A 44 5.22 -13.85 -5.90
C ASN A 44 4.00 -13.77 -4.97
N ILE A 45 3.72 -12.54 -4.49
CA ILE A 45 2.61 -12.32 -3.54
C ILE A 45 1.24 -12.68 -4.14
N ALA A 46 1.02 -12.47 -5.44
CA ALA A 46 -0.25 -12.78 -6.07
C ALA A 46 -0.48 -14.30 -6.10
N GLU A 47 0.50 -15.08 -6.55
CA GLU A 47 0.45 -16.54 -6.52
C GLU A 47 0.19 -17.05 -5.09
N SER A 48 0.91 -16.51 -4.10
CA SER A 48 0.72 -16.90 -2.69
C SER A 48 -0.69 -16.62 -2.18
N ILE A 49 -1.32 -15.51 -2.57
CA ILE A 49 -2.70 -15.19 -2.20
C ILE A 49 -3.65 -16.22 -2.79
N PHE A 50 -3.62 -16.45 -4.10
CA PHE A 50 -4.55 -17.36 -4.76
C PHE A 50 -4.36 -18.82 -4.32
N GLU A 51 -3.13 -19.26 -4.03
CA GLU A 51 -2.87 -20.59 -3.47
C GLU A 51 -3.46 -20.75 -2.06
N GLN A 52 -3.32 -19.75 -1.19
CA GLN A 52 -3.89 -19.79 0.16
C GLN A 52 -5.41 -19.72 0.12
N MET A 53 -5.99 -18.92 -0.76
CA MET A 53 -7.42 -18.76 -0.92
C MET A 53 -8.15 -20.05 -1.38
N LYS A 54 -7.44 -21.01 -1.99
CA LYS A 54 -8.02 -22.33 -2.34
C LYS A 54 -8.63 -23.08 -1.15
N LYS A 55 -8.25 -22.71 0.08
CA LYS A 55 -8.73 -23.31 1.32
C LYS A 55 -9.95 -22.60 1.90
N GLU A 56 -10.36 -21.48 1.29
CA GLU A 56 -11.44 -20.64 1.75
C GLU A 56 -12.77 -20.97 1.04
N PRO A 57 -13.93 -20.69 1.64
CA PRO A 57 -15.24 -20.95 1.02
C PRO A 57 -15.44 -20.28 -0.36
N HIS A 58 -14.79 -19.12 -0.56
CA HIS A 58 -14.76 -18.42 -1.85
C HIS A 58 -13.30 -18.32 -2.32
N PRO A 59 -12.78 -19.37 -3.00
CA PRO A 59 -11.36 -19.50 -3.31
C PRO A 59 -10.84 -18.46 -4.33
N ILE A 60 -11.72 -17.92 -5.15
CA ILE A 60 -11.41 -16.75 -5.98
C ILE A 60 -11.97 -15.53 -5.27
N PRO A 61 -11.11 -14.65 -4.72
CA PRO A 61 -11.60 -13.48 -4.01
C PRO A 61 -12.35 -12.54 -4.95
N HIS A 62 -13.45 -11.97 -4.47
CA HIS A 62 -14.17 -10.92 -5.18
C HIS A 62 -13.26 -9.71 -5.41
N SER A 63 -12.51 -9.34 -4.38
CA SER A 63 -11.61 -8.20 -4.46
C SER A 63 -10.34 -8.41 -3.65
N ILE A 64 -9.25 -7.82 -4.13
CA ILE A 64 -8.03 -7.58 -3.35
C ILE A 64 -7.93 -6.08 -3.12
N VAL A 65 -7.92 -5.66 -1.85
CA VAL A 65 -7.86 -4.25 -1.44
C VAL A 65 -6.48 -3.96 -0.85
N MET A 66 -5.78 -3.00 -1.41
CA MET A 66 -4.44 -2.63 -0.96
C MET A 66 -4.10 -1.19 -1.29
N SER A 67 -3.14 -0.61 -0.57
CA SER A 67 -2.57 0.71 -0.86
C SER A 67 -1.31 0.64 -1.72
N ALA A 68 -0.94 1.76 -2.33
CA ALA A 68 0.25 1.87 -3.16
C ALA A 68 1.25 2.89 -2.58
N GLY A 69 2.53 2.47 -2.47
CA GLY A 69 3.66 3.37 -2.23
C GLY A 69 4.40 3.69 -3.53
N THR A 70 4.93 2.67 -4.20
CA THR A 70 5.55 2.80 -5.53
C THR A 70 4.67 2.23 -6.66
N GLY A 71 3.64 1.45 -6.31
CA GLY A 71 2.81 0.75 -7.28
C GLY A 71 3.33 -0.63 -7.69
N GLY A 72 4.48 -1.08 -7.15
CA GLY A 72 5.05 -2.39 -7.54
C GLY A 72 4.16 -3.57 -7.18
N THR A 73 3.60 -3.58 -5.96
CA THR A 73 2.72 -4.66 -5.49
C THR A 73 1.38 -4.65 -6.25
N SER A 74 0.77 -3.48 -6.45
CA SER A 74 -0.47 -3.38 -7.23
C SER A 74 -0.27 -3.79 -8.69
N ALA A 75 0.87 -3.45 -9.30
CA ALA A 75 1.22 -3.89 -10.63
C ALA A 75 1.35 -5.42 -10.72
N THR A 76 2.00 -6.04 -9.74
CA THR A 76 2.16 -7.51 -9.65
C THR A 76 0.80 -8.19 -9.55
N LEU A 77 -0.04 -7.76 -8.61
CA LEU A 77 -1.38 -8.31 -8.39
C LEU A 77 -2.28 -8.12 -9.62
N GLY A 78 -2.37 -6.92 -10.14
CA GLY A 78 -3.24 -6.62 -11.27
C GLY A 78 -2.84 -7.36 -12.55
N ARG A 79 -1.55 -7.47 -12.84
CA ARG A 79 -1.05 -8.25 -13.97
C ARG A 79 -1.33 -9.74 -13.80
N PHE A 80 -1.12 -10.29 -12.60
CA PHE A 80 -1.40 -11.69 -12.30
C PHE A 80 -2.89 -12.02 -12.48
N ILE A 81 -3.78 -11.22 -11.89
CA ILE A 81 -5.24 -11.39 -12.00
C ILE A 81 -5.66 -11.48 -13.47
N ARG A 82 -5.19 -10.56 -14.30
CA ARG A 82 -5.51 -10.51 -15.73
C ARG A 82 -4.89 -11.67 -16.51
N TYR A 83 -3.66 -12.02 -16.20
CA TYR A 83 -2.96 -13.13 -16.85
C TYR A 83 -3.65 -14.48 -16.57
N GLN A 84 -4.13 -14.68 -15.34
CA GLN A 84 -4.85 -15.89 -14.95
C GLN A 84 -6.33 -15.88 -15.36
N GLY A 85 -6.85 -14.75 -15.85
CA GLY A 85 -8.25 -14.60 -16.22
C GLY A 85 -9.21 -14.64 -15.03
N HIS A 86 -8.75 -14.24 -13.83
CA HIS A 86 -9.63 -14.16 -12.65
C HIS A 86 -10.54 -12.93 -12.72
N GLU A 87 -11.79 -13.08 -12.25
CA GLU A 87 -12.76 -11.99 -12.13
C GLU A 87 -12.50 -11.10 -10.89
N THR A 88 -11.46 -11.38 -10.13
CA THR A 88 -11.06 -10.62 -8.95
C THR A 88 -10.79 -9.17 -9.30
N GLN A 89 -11.41 -8.24 -8.58
CA GLN A 89 -11.15 -6.81 -8.72
C GLN A 89 -9.93 -6.40 -7.89
N LEU A 90 -8.98 -5.71 -8.49
CA LEU A 90 -7.92 -5.01 -7.77
C LEU A 90 -8.40 -3.61 -7.39
N ILE A 91 -8.57 -3.36 -6.10
CA ILE A 91 -8.96 -2.07 -5.56
C ILE A 91 -7.76 -1.45 -4.85
N VAL A 92 -7.31 -0.30 -5.32
CA VAL A 92 -6.23 0.44 -4.66
C VAL A 92 -6.83 1.56 -3.83
N VAL A 93 -6.51 1.54 -2.53
CA VAL A 93 -6.87 2.59 -1.58
C VAL A 93 -5.72 3.59 -1.45
N ASP A 94 -6.06 4.87 -1.41
CA ASP A 94 -5.07 5.95 -1.41
C ASP A 94 -5.37 6.91 -0.25
N PRO A 95 -4.36 7.32 0.54
CA PRO A 95 -4.57 8.28 1.62
C PRO A 95 -4.83 9.69 1.07
N GLU A 96 -5.24 10.57 1.95
CA GLU A 96 -5.28 12.01 1.66
C GLU A 96 -3.88 12.53 1.27
N ASN A 97 -3.84 13.61 0.51
CA ASN A 97 -2.59 14.23 0.07
C ASN A 97 -1.68 13.30 -0.76
N SER A 98 -2.29 12.50 -1.62
CA SER A 98 -1.61 11.64 -2.59
C SER A 98 -2.10 11.94 -4.00
N ALA A 99 -1.18 11.94 -4.97
CA ALA A 99 -1.49 12.19 -6.37
C ALA A 99 -2.08 10.96 -7.11
N PHE A 100 -2.05 9.77 -6.50
CA PHE A 100 -2.45 8.55 -7.21
C PHE A 100 -3.95 8.51 -7.52
N TYR A 101 -4.79 8.82 -6.52
CA TYR A 101 -6.24 8.80 -6.72
C TYR A 101 -6.68 9.80 -7.80
N ASP A 102 -6.21 11.05 -7.72
CA ASP A 102 -6.54 12.08 -8.69
C ASP A 102 -5.91 11.80 -10.06
N GLY A 103 -4.68 11.30 -10.10
CA GLY A 103 -4.03 10.88 -11.34
C GLY A 103 -4.78 9.76 -12.05
N TYR A 104 -5.29 8.78 -11.29
CA TYR A 104 -6.11 7.70 -11.82
C TYR A 104 -7.45 8.20 -12.35
N THR A 105 -8.18 9.00 -11.56
CA THR A 105 -9.52 9.49 -11.94
C THR A 105 -9.50 10.46 -13.11
N GLN A 106 -8.46 11.31 -13.17
CA GLN A 106 -8.27 12.28 -14.25
C GLN A 106 -7.52 11.70 -15.45
N LYS A 107 -7.07 10.44 -15.37
CA LYS A 107 -6.20 9.79 -16.38
C LYS A 107 -4.94 10.61 -16.68
N ASN A 108 -4.37 11.23 -15.66
CA ASN A 108 -3.19 12.09 -15.77
C ASN A 108 -1.96 11.42 -15.11
N PRO A 109 -1.08 10.75 -15.89
CA PRO A 109 0.11 10.07 -15.36
C PRO A 109 1.23 11.04 -14.94
N TYR A 110 1.05 12.34 -15.15
CA TYR A 110 2.03 13.37 -14.80
C TYR A 110 1.56 14.28 -13.66
N LEU A 111 0.45 13.92 -13.01
CA LEU A 111 -0.09 14.73 -11.94
C LEU A 111 0.90 14.82 -10.78
N THR A 112 1.10 16.04 -10.32
CA THR A 112 1.85 16.39 -9.11
C THR A 112 0.99 17.26 -8.21
N ILE A 113 1.17 17.12 -6.90
CA ILE A 113 0.54 17.96 -5.88
C ILE A 113 1.61 18.48 -4.92
N GLU A 114 1.37 19.61 -4.28
CA GLU A 114 2.32 20.20 -3.32
C GLU A 114 2.34 19.45 -1.98
N ALA A 115 1.23 18.82 -1.62
CA ALA A 115 1.09 18.09 -0.38
C ALA A 115 1.80 16.73 -0.43
N SER A 116 2.14 16.19 0.74
CA SER A 116 2.65 14.82 0.90
C SER A 116 1.71 14.01 1.77
N SER A 117 1.57 12.72 1.44
CA SER A 117 0.87 11.76 2.28
C SER A 117 1.36 11.82 3.73
N ARG A 118 0.42 11.74 4.65
CA ARG A 118 0.68 11.68 6.08
C ARG A 118 0.70 10.26 6.62
N ILE A 119 0.45 9.26 5.77
CA ILE A 119 0.51 7.85 6.11
C ILE A 119 1.85 7.30 5.61
N GLU A 120 2.66 6.82 6.55
CA GLU A 120 4.00 6.29 6.26
C GLU A 120 3.94 5.17 5.22
N GLY A 121 4.81 5.24 4.23
CA GLY A 121 5.04 4.19 3.23
C GLY A 121 4.06 4.15 2.05
N ILE A 122 2.97 4.92 2.06
CA ILE A 122 1.97 4.94 1.00
C ILE A 122 1.59 6.37 0.59
N GLY A 123 1.02 6.50 -0.60
CA GLY A 123 0.68 7.80 -1.19
C GLY A 123 1.93 8.58 -1.61
N ARG A 124 1.80 9.39 -2.64
CA ARG A 124 2.92 10.15 -3.23
C ARG A 124 2.48 11.53 -3.69
N PRO A 125 3.37 12.52 -3.66
CA PRO A 125 3.07 13.86 -4.19
C PRO A 125 3.02 13.90 -5.72
N GLN A 126 3.42 12.82 -6.39
CA GLN A 126 3.37 12.69 -7.85
C GLN A 126 2.94 11.28 -8.23
N VAL A 127 2.37 11.13 -9.42
CA VAL A 127 2.13 9.82 -10.00
C VAL A 127 3.47 9.22 -10.42
N GLU A 128 3.89 8.16 -9.70
CA GLU A 128 5.18 7.53 -9.95
C GLU A 128 5.15 6.67 -11.21
N LYS A 129 6.27 6.58 -11.93
CA LYS A 129 6.35 5.81 -13.19
C LYS A 129 6.08 4.31 -13.02
N SER A 130 6.33 3.77 -11.82
CA SER A 130 6.03 2.38 -11.49
C SER A 130 4.56 2.14 -11.12
N PHE A 131 3.77 3.18 -10.92
CA PHE A 131 2.33 3.05 -10.71
C PHE A 131 1.63 2.73 -12.03
N GLN A 132 0.91 1.62 -12.09
CA GLN A 132 0.28 1.09 -13.30
C GLN A 132 -1.25 1.17 -13.19
N PRO A 133 -1.89 2.28 -13.57
CA PRO A 133 -3.34 2.45 -13.42
C PRO A 133 -4.16 1.47 -14.26
N ASP A 134 -3.64 1.02 -15.40
CA ASP A 134 -4.36 0.14 -16.34
C ASP A 134 -4.66 -1.27 -15.79
N VAL A 135 -3.99 -1.65 -14.70
CA VAL A 135 -4.23 -2.93 -14.03
C VAL A 135 -5.03 -2.79 -12.73
N ILE A 136 -5.56 -1.62 -12.47
CA ILE A 136 -6.40 -1.30 -11.30
C ILE A 136 -7.85 -1.17 -11.75
N ASP A 137 -8.76 -1.89 -11.09
CA ASP A 137 -10.19 -1.83 -11.44
C ASP A 137 -10.90 -0.66 -10.79
N ARG A 138 -10.46 -0.28 -9.59
CA ARG A 138 -11.04 0.82 -8.83
C ARG A 138 -10.03 1.43 -7.88
N MET A 139 -10.10 2.75 -7.69
CA MET A 139 -9.44 3.43 -6.58
C MET A 139 -10.46 4.00 -5.59
N MET A 140 -10.05 4.07 -4.32
CA MET A 140 -10.83 4.69 -3.25
C MET A 140 -9.91 5.59 -2.42
N GLN A 141 -10.36 6.79 -2.12
CA GLN A 141 -9.65 7.67 -1.20
C GLN A 141 -10.08 7.38 0.25
N VAL A 142 -9.09 7.33 1.16
CA VAL A 142 -9.29 7.01 2.57
C VAL A 142 -8.80 8.18 3.44
N PRO A 143 -9.62 8.68 4.38
CA PRO A 143 -9.18 9.71 5.30
C PRO A 143 -7.99 9.25 6.16
N ASP A 144 -7.00 10.11 6.36
CA ASP A 144 -5.85 9.80 7.21
C ASP A 144 -6.28 9.42 8.64
N LEU A 145 -7.25 10.14 9.20
CA LEU A 145 -7.83 9.83 10.51
C LEU A 145 -8.60 8.52 10.52
N GLY A 146 -9.23 8.15 9.38
CA GLY A 146 -9.85 6.83 9.20
C GLY A 146 -8.82 5.71 9.28
N SER A 147 -7.65 5.90 8.66
CA SER A 147 -6.54 4.95 8.72
C SER A 147 -6.03 4.77 10.15
N VAL A 148 -5.86 5.86 10.90
CA VAL A 148 -5.41 5.81 12.31
C VAL A 148 -6.48 5.18 13.21
N ALA A 149 -7.75 5.56 13.08
CA ALA A 149 -8.83 4.95 13.85
C ALA A 149 -8.90 3.44 13.63
N THR A 150 -8.69 3.01 12.39
CA THR A 150 -8.76 1.59 11.99
C THR A 150 -7.66 0.74 12.62
N ILE A 151 -6.42 1.24 12.75
CA ILE A 151 -5.37 0.46 13.42
C ILE A 151 -5.62 0.29 14.91
N HIS A 152 -6.21 1.26 15.57
CA HIS A 152 -6.64 1.14 16.97
C HIS A 152 -7.82 0.16 17.12
N TRP A 153 -8.75 0.17 16.19
CA TRP A 153 -9.85 -0.80 16.15
C TRP A 153 -9.31 -2.22 15.90
N LEU A 154 -8.41 -2.38 14.93
CA LEU A 154 -7.78 -3.66 14.61
C LEU A 154 -6.99 -4.24 15.79
N GLU A 155 -6.21 -3.40 16.49
CA GLU A 155 -5.45 -3.83 17.67
C GLU A 155 -6.35 -4.49 18.72
N ARG A 156 -7.54 -3.93 18.96
CA ARG A 156 -8.51 -4.52 19.91
C ARG A 156 -9.02 -5.89 19.47
N LEU A 157 -9.09 -6.14 18.15
CA LEU A 157 -9.57 -7.42 17.61
C LEU A 157 -8.50 -8.52 17.63
N ILE A 158 -7.28 -8.18 17.22
CA ILE A 158 -6.24 -9.20 16.99
C ILE A 158 -5.12 -9.18 18.03
N GLY A 159 -5.17 -8.25 18.98
CA GLY A 159 -4.19 -8.13 20.06
C GLY A 159 -2.79 -7.69 19.63
N ARG A 160 -2.65 -7.12 18.41
CA ARG A 160 -1.34 -6.65 17.93
C ARG A 160 -1.46 -5.38 17.11
N LYS A 161 -0.41 -4.54 17.20
CA LYS A 161 -0.31 -3.28 16.48
C LYS A 161 0.13 -3.47 15.03
N ALA A 162 -0.47 -2.70 14.11
CA ALA A 162 -0.11 -2.65 12.70
C ALA A 162 0.21 -1.20 12.29
N GLY A 163 0.94 -1.01 11.19
CA GLY A 163 1.19 0.31 10.61
C GLY A 163 -0.07 0.95 10.04
N ALA A 164 -0.08 2.28 9.91
CA ALA A 164 -1.25 3.02 9.44
C ALA A 164 -1.65 2.68 7.99
N SER A 165 -0.72 2.22 7.16
CA SER A 165 -1.02 1.67 5.82
C SER A 165 -1.94 0.43 5.88
N THR A 166 -1.80 -0.42 6.90
CA THR A 166 -2.78 -1.48 7.18
C THR A 166 -4.15 -0.90 7.51
N GLY A 167 -4.19 0.20 8.28
CA GLY A 167 -5.42 0.91 8.59
C GLY A 167 -6.11 1.44 7.34
N THR A 168 -5.36 2.04 6.42
CA THR A 168 -5.87 2.50 5.12
C THR A 168 -6.47 1.34 4.31
N ASN A 169 -5.75 0.21 4.25
CA ASN A 169 -6.23 -0.99 3.56
C ASN A 169 -7.54 -1.49 4.16
N LEU A 170 -7.57 -1.66 5.49
CA LEU A 170 -8.72 -2.25 6.18
C LEU A 170 -9.93 -1.31 6.19
N TRP A 171 -9.74 0.01 6.26
CA TRP A 171 -10.82 0.96 6.06
C TRP A 171 -11.53 0.75 4.72
N GLY A 172 -10.75 0.63 3.63
CA GLY A 172 -11.30 0.33 2.31
C GLY A 172 -12.02 -1.01 2.24
N VAL A 173 -11.49 -2.04 2.92
CA VAL A 173 -12.15 -3.36 3.05
C VAL A 173 -13.51 -3.23 3.72
N LEU A 174 -13.59 -2.55 4.87
CA LEU A 174 -14.83 -2.39 5.63
C LEU A 174 -15.88 -1.60 4.83
N GLN A 175 -15.45 -0.54 4.15
CA GLN A 175 -16.32 0.22 3.25
C GLN A 175 -16.86 -0.63 2.09
N LEU A 176 -16.02 -1.49 1.52
CA LEU A 176 -16.44 -2.43 0.47
C LEU A 176 -17.36 -3.51 1.03
N ALA A 177 -17.04 -4.06 2.19
CA ALA A 177 -17.87 -5.07 2.85
C ALA A 177 -19.28 -4.54 3.12
N GLU A 178 -19.43 -3.30 3.61
CA GLU A 178 -20.73 -2.66 3.76
C GLU A 178 -21.52 -2.58 2.44
N GLN A 179 -20.83 -2.24 1.33
CA GLN A 179 -21.46 -2.21 0.00
C GLN A 179 -21.95 -3.59 -0.45
N LEU A 180 -21.15 -4.64 -0.24
CA LEU A 180 -21.51 -6.02 -0.58
C LEU A 180 -22.66 -6.54 0.28
N MET A 181 -22.65 -6.24 1.58
CA MET A 181 -23.74 -6.59 2.51
C MET A 181 -25.07 -5.94 2.08
N LYS A 182 -25.07 -4.66 1.72
CA LYS A 182 -26.26 -3.96 1.19
C LYS A 182 -26.82 -4.62 -0.07
N ARG A 183 -25.94 -5.20 -0.89
CA ARG A 183 -26.31 -5.96 -2.11
C ARG A 183 -26.63 -7.42 -1.85
N LYS A 184 -26.54 -7.89 -0.59
CA LYS A 184 -26.70 -9.30 -0.19
C LYS A 184 -25.76 -10.24 -0.96
N GLN A 185 -24.57 -9.79 -1.25
CA GLN A 185 -23.55 -10.52 -2.01
C GLN A 185 -22.57 -11.18 -1.04
N ASN A 186 -22.49 -12.51 -1.07
CA ASN A 186 -21.47 -13.26 -0.35
C ASN A 186 -20.18 -13.28 -1.18
N ALA A 187 -19.07 -12.91 -0.54
CA ALA A 187 -17.79 -12.80 -1.23
C ALA A 187 -16.62 -12.85 -0.23
N SER A 188 -15.45 -13.22 -0.71
CA SER A 188 -14.21 -13.01 0.03
C SER A 188 -13.52 -11.75 -0.43
N ILE A 189 -12.92 -11.02 0.52
CA ILE A 189 -12.10 -9.85 0.28
C ILE A 189 -10.73 -10.13 0.91
N VAL A 190 -9.67 -9.97 0.13
CA VAL A 190 -8.30 -10.11 0.62
C VAL A 190 -7.70 -8.72 0.82
N THR A 191 -6.92 -8.57 1.89
CA THR A 191 -6.11 -7.38 2.12
C THR A 191 -4.75 -7.72 2.73
N LEU A 192 -3.87 -6.74 2.79
CA LEU A 192 -2.52 -6.91 3.29
C LEU A 192 -2.36 -6.29 4.68
N LEU A 193 -1.86 -7.08 5.63
CA LEU A 193 -1.24 -6.55 6.85
C LEU A 193 0.19 -6.12 6.49
N CYS A 194 0.43 -4.83 6.50
CA CYS A 194 1.72 -4.25 6.12
C CYS A 194 2.77 -4.42 7.22
N ASP A 195 3.40 -3.34 7.65
CA ASP A 195 4.43 -3.41 8.67
C ASP A 195 3.87 -3.43 10.12
N SER A 196 4.77 -3.72 11.06
CA SER A 196 4.43 -3.75 12.49
C SER A 196 4.17 -2.34 13.03
N GLY A 197 3.11 -2.19 13.82
CA GLY A 197 2.79 -0.95 14.53
C GLY A 197 3.76 -0.59 15.66
N THR A 198 4.68 -1.48 16.05
CA THR A 198 5.69 -1.21 17.08
C THR A 198 6.64 -0.06 16.69
N ARG A 199 6.75 0.26 15.41
CA ARG A 199 7.51 1.40 14.89
C ARG A 199 6.85 2.75 15.14
N TYR A 200 5.57 2.76 15.53
CA TYR A 200 4.70 3.94 15.56
C TYR A 200 4.13 4.22 16.95
N LEU A 201 4.77 3.70 18.02
CA LEU A 201 4.31 3.88 19.41
C LEU A 201 4.30 5.36 19.82
N ASP A 202 5.28 6.13 19.37
CA ASP A 202 5.42 7.56 19.68
C ASP A 202 4.64 8.47 18.70
N THR A 203 3.98 7.88 17.70
CA THR A 203 3.22 8.61 16.67
C THR A 203 1.76 8.15 16.61
N TYR A 204 1.39 7.26 15.70
CA TYR A 204 -0.01 6.85 15.49
C TYR A 204 -0.66 6.17 16.71
N TYR A 205 0.13 5.60 17.62
CA TYR A 205 -0.34 4.98 18.86
C TYR A 205 -0.18 5.89 20.10
N ASN A 206 0.30 7.13 19.91
CA ASN A 206 0.35 8.14 20.95
C ASN A 206 -0.86 9.11 20.80
N PRO A 207 -1.84 9.10 21.73
CA PRO A 207 -3.04 9.92 21.61
C PRO A 207 -2.74 11.43 21.52
N ASP A 208 -1.77 11.91 22.30
CA ASP A 208 -1.40 13.34 22.32
C ASP A 208 -0.78 13.76 20.99
N TRP A 209 0.08 12.90 20.41
CA TRP A 209 0.65 13.15 19.11
C TRP A 209 -0.41 13.15 18.02
N VAL A 210 -1.34 12.19 18.03
CA VAL A 210 -2.45 12.12 17.06
C VAL A 210 -3.32 13.35 17.17
N ALA A 211 -3.78 13.71 18.37
CA ALA A 211 -4.62 14.90 18.59
C ALA A 211 -3.96 16.18 18.09
N LYS A 212 -2.66 16.34 18.37
CA LYS A 212 -1.88 17.53 17.99
C LYS A 212 -1.60 17.61 16.48
N THR A 213 -1.32 16.49 15.84
CA THR A 213 -0.77 16.46 14.46
C THR A 213 -1.78 16.02 13.40
N ARG A 214 -2.82 15.32 13.81
CA ARG A 214 -3.82 14.73 12.90
C ARG A 214 -5.23 15.25 13.20
N GLY A 215 -5.63 15.31 14.48
CA GLY A 215 -6.95 15.70 14.93
C GLY A 215 -7.68 14.60 15.70
N ASP A 216 -9.00 14.72 15.79
CA ASP A 216 -9.85 13.80 16.55
C ASP A 216 -10.24 12.58 15.68
N ILE A 217 -9.85 11.38 16.13
CA ILE A 217 -10.19 10.10 15.46
C ILE A 217 -11.61 9.60 15.81
N LYS A 218 -12.28 10.20 16.79
CA LYS A 218 -13.57 9.72 17.31
C LYS A 218 -14.65 9.57 16.22
N PRO A 219 -14.87 10.55 15.32
CA PRO A 219 -15.87 10.41 14.26
C PRO A 219 -15.66 9.18 13.38
N HIS A 220 -14.39 8.86 13.10
CA HIS A 220 -14.00 7.72 12.29
C HIS A 220 -14.14 6.40 13.08
N ALA A 221 -13.81 6.41 14.37
CA ALA A 221 -14.05 5.26 15.24
C ALA A 221 -15.56 4.94 15.36
N ASP A 222 -16.41 5.97 15.47
CA ASP A 222 -17.86 5.81 15.48
C ASP A 222 -18.39 5.26 14.14
N GLN A 223 -17.77 5.63 13.04
CA GLN A 223 -18.10 5.05 11.72
C GLN A 223 -17.72 3.57 11.62
N LEU A 224 -16.53 3.18 12.12
CA LEU A 224 -16.12 1.77 12.18
C LEU A 224 -17.11 0.93 12.98
N ASN A 225 -17.57 1.43 14.13
CA ASN A 225 -18.55 0.76 14.97
C ASN A 225 -19.93 0.59 14.29
N ARG A 226 -20.25 1.40 13.28
CA ARG A 226 -21.48 1.21 12.46
C ARG A 226 -21.31 0.18 11.36
N TRP A 227 -20.09 -0.08 10.90
CA TRP A 227 -19.80 -1.07 9.86
C TRP A 227 -19.65 -2.49 10.43
N CYS A 228 -19.34 -2.62 11.71
CA CYS A 228 -19.11 -3.87 12.43
C CYS A 228 -20.13 -4.08 13.55
#